data_5afc1a458a0d8befa9efe5d440670c3e
#
_entry.id   5afc1a458a0d8befa9efe5d440670c3e
#
_cell.length_a   1.000
_cell.length_b   1.000
_cell.length_c   1.000
_cell.angle_alpha   90.00
_cell.angle_beta   90.00
_cell.angle_gamma   90.00
#
_symmetry.space_group_name_H-M   'P 1'
#
loop_
_entity.id
_entity.type
_entity.pdbx_description
1 polymer ?
#
loop_
_entity_poly.entity_id
_entity_poly.type
_entity_poly.pdbx_seq_one_letter_code
_entity_poly.pdbx_strand_id
1 'polypeptide(L)'
;MPLGGHVPMGPGLSVLTCSRGWLACCPRLRTLLLHLLLIYISVPFLIRLFPVLLTKFVYLNFLAFPFFVDFRRPELLLNNTINLYLTTEPDVTVGIWHTVPSSRGDEAQGKDQRWYEEALADAHPIIIYLHGNGGTRAASHRVQFLKTMGAAGFHILALDYRGYGDSSGYPTESGFTTDVLALYDWAKARSGNSSILFWGHSLGTGIATNAARKLQEERGVQVDAVVLESPYPSIREAAAHIPISKIYRQFPGFEYFILDSLALGNMFFCSDENVKVLTCPLLILHAEDDAVLPLHLAHKLFETARSTYKDKTKVKFITFPKKLGLGHDYISFNPELPALVKDFLNIQ
;
A
#
# COMPACT_ATOMS: atom_id res chain seq x y z
N MET A 1 -73.22 14.75 -59.52
CA MET A 1 -73.18 13.28 -59.38
C MET A 1 -71.85 12.91 -58.72
N PRO A 2 -71.91 12.16 -57.66
CA PRO A 2 -70.84 11.88 -56.75
C PRO A 2 -70.22 10.54 -57.00
N LEU A 3 -69.00 10.35 -56.59
CA LEU A 3 -68.44 9.01 -56.26
C LEU A 3 -67.66 9.09 -54.98
N GLY A 4 -68.17 8.42 -54.04
CA GLY A 4 -67.56 8.18 -52.79
C GLY A 4 -66.42 7.16 -52.85
N GLY A 5 -65.29 7.45 -52.17
CA GLY A 5 -64.20 6.53 -51.97
C GLY A 5 -64.13 6.21 -50.47
N HIS A 6 -64.50 5.00 -50.12
CA HIS A 6 -64.22 4.43 -48.79
C HIS A 6 -62.71 4.23 -48.60
N VAL A 7 -62.14 4.80 -47.55
CA VAL A 7 -60.83 4.46 -47.05
C VAL A 7 -60.97 3.41 -45.92
N PRO A 8 -60.39 2.23 -45.99
CA PRO A 8 -60.40 1.28 -44.88
C PRO A 8 -59.54 1.71 -43.77
N MET A 9 -60.02 1.77 -42.53
CA MET A 9 -59.30 1.89 -41.31
C MET A 9 -58.33 0.69 -41.10
N GLY A 10 -57.05 0.92 -41.04
CA GLY A 10 -56.06 -0.08 -40.66
C GLY A 10 -56.16 -0.48 -39.18
N PRO A 11 -55.72 -1.66 -38.81
CA PRO A 11 -55.85 -2.20 -37.45
C PRO A 11 -55.01 -1.40 -36.46
N GLY A 12 -55.62 -1.05 -35.33
CA GLY A 12 -55.00 -0.32 -34.24
C GLY A 12 -53.75 -1.04 -33.72
N LEU A 13 -52.64 -0.28 -33.64
CA LEU A 13 -51.47 -0.71 -32.87
C LEU A 13 -51.88 -0.84 -31.40
N SER A 14 -52.02 -2.07 -30.93
CA SER A 14 -52.04 -2.37 -29.51
C SER A 14 -50.68 -2.07 -28.93
N VAL A 15 -50.57 -0.98 -28.18
CA VAL A 15 -49.43 -0.69 -27.34
C VAL A 15 -49.35 -1.79 -26.28
N LEU A 16 -48.51 -2.77 -26.51
CA LEU A 16 -48.11 -3.74 -25.51
C LEU A 16 -47.39 -3.02 -24.38
N THR A 17 -48.10 -2.73 -23.31
CA THR A 17 -47.54 -2.36 -22.02
C THR A 17 -46.80 -3.55 -21.44
N CYS A 18 -45.56 -3.72 -21.86
CA CYS A 18 -44.63 -4.71 -21.29
C CYS A 18 -43.91 -4.09 -20.08
N SER A 19 -44.60 -3.95 -18.95
CA SER A 19 -44.03 -3.44 -17.70
C SER A 19 -44.11 -4.39 -16.50
N ARG A 20 -44.19 -5.70 -16.75
CA ARG A 20 -44.04 -6.71 -15.68
C ARG A 20 -43.41 -7.97 -16.26
N GLY A 21 -42.11 -8.18 -16.08
CA GLY A 21 -41.65 -9.55 -16.15
C GLY A 21 -40.44 -9.96 -16.95
N TRP A 22 -39.40 -9.14 -17.13
CA TRP A 22 -38.12 -9.70 -17.62
C TRP A 22 -37.54 -10.76 -16.66
N LEU A 23 -37.74 -10.60 -15.36
CA LEU A 23 -37.34 -11.57 -14.34
C LEU A 23 -38.25 -12.82 -14.29
N ALA A 24 -39.46 -12.75 -14.83
CA ALA A 24 -40.38 -13.92 -14.87
C ALA A 24 -40.06 -14.88 -16.01
N CYS A 25 -39.39 -14.44 -17.07
CA CYS A 25 -39.13 -15.25 -18.27
C CYS A 25 -37.84 -16.10 -18.23
N CYS A 26 -36.93 -15.89 -17.25
CA CYS A 26 -35.66 -16.65 -17.19
C CYS A 26 -35.43 -17.24 -15.79
N PRO A 27 -35.89 -18.46 -15.51
CA PRO A 27 -35.72 -19.09 -14.19
C PRO A 27 -34.26 -19.21 -13.78
N ARG A 28 -33.33 -19.44 -14.72
CA ARG A 28 -31.87 -19.48 -14.44
C ARG A 28 -31.33 -18.14 -13.95
N LEU A 29 -31.74 -17.03 -14.53
CA LEU A 29 -31.36 -15.70 -14.09
C LEU A 29 -31.87 -15.40 -12.68
N ARG A 30 -33.11 -15.73 -12.38
CA ARG A 30 -33.69 -15.58 -11.04
C ARG A 30 -32.91 -16.39 -10.00
N THR A 31 -32.60 -17.65 -10.33
CA THR A 31 -31.78 -18.50 -9.44
C THR A 31 -30.39 -17.92 -9.21
N LEU A 32 -29.75 -17.43 -10.26
CA LEU A 32 -28.44 -16.76 -10.14
C LEU A 32 -28.50 -15.53 -9.22
N LEU A 33 -29.50 -14.67 -9.44
CA LEU A 33 -29.68 -13.46 -8.60
C LEU A 33 -29.96 -13.81 -7.14
N LEU A 34 -30.73 -14.87 -6.87
CA LEU A 34 -30.93 -15.35 -5.50
C LEU A 34 -29.66 -15.85 -4.85
N HIS A 35 -28.80 -16.59 -5.58
CA HIS A 35 -27.51 -17.03 -5.06
C HIS A 35 -26.58 -15.84 -4.78
N LEU A 36 -26.52 -14.87 -5.69
CA LEU A 36 -25.72 -13.65 -5.49
C LEU A 36 -26.20 -12.86 -4.26
N LEU A 37 -27.52 -12.76 -4.07
CA LEU A 37 -28.09 -12.10 -2.90
C LEU A 37 -27.77 -12.86 -1.61
N LEU A 38 -27.86 -14.18 -1.61
CA LEU A 38 -27.50 -15.01 -0.45
C LEU A 38 -26.01 -14.87 -0.12
N ILE A 39 -25.13 -14.88 -1.12
CA ILE A 39 -23.69 -14.63 -0.93
C ILE A 39 -23.50 -13.23 -0.35
N TYR A 40 -24.10 -12.20 -0.95
CA TYR A 40 -23.99 -10.82 -0.46
C TYR A 40 -24.40 -10.68 1.01
N ILE A 41 -25.51 -11.31 1.40
CA ILE A 41 -26.00 -11.27 2.80
C ILE A 41 -25.08 -12.08 3.72
N SER A 42 -24.57 -13.25 3.30
CA SER A 42 -23.81 -14.15 4.17
C SER A 42 -22.39 -13.67 4.44
N VAL A 43 -21.75 -12.94 3.52
CA VAL A 43 -20.34 -12.51 3.63
C VAL A 43 -20.06 -11.70 4.90
N PRO A 44 -20.83 -10.67 5.30
CA PRO A 44 -20.59 -9.94 6.55
C PRO A 44 -20.65 -10.82 7.79
N PHE A 45 -21.57 -11.77 7.85
CA PHE A 45 -21.67 -12.72 8.97
C PHE A 45 -20.46 -13.68 9.01
N LEU A 46 -20.04 -14.17 7.84
CA LEU A 46 -18.85 -15.02 7.75
C LEU A 46 -17.59 -14.28 8.18
N ILE A 47 -17.43 -13.02 7.79
CA ILE A 47 -16.31 -12.15 8.23
C ILE A 47 -16.34 -12.01 9.75
N ARG A 48 -17.50 -11.78 10.34
CA ARG A 48 -17.64 -11.62 11.80
C ARG A 48 -17.33 -12.88 12.56
N LEU A 49 -17.74 -14.04 12.06
CA LEU A 49 -17.48 -15.35 12.65
C LEU A 49 -16.04 -15.84 12.44
N PHE A 50 -15.44 -15.46 11.30
CA PHE A 50 -14.10 -15.87 10.91
C PHE A 50 -13.27 -14.65 10.50
N PRO A 51 -12.82 -13.80 11.45
CA PRO A 51 -12.09 -12.56 11.15
C PRO A 51 -10.80 -12.79 10.37
N VAL A 52 -10.22 -14.00 10.45
CA VAL A 52 -9.05 -14.40 9.65
C VAL A 52 -9.29 -14.25 8.13
N LEU A 53 -10.53 -14.28 7.67
CA LEU A 53 -10.86 -14.02 6.27
C LEU A 53 -10.49 -12.59 5.86
N LEU A 54 -10.65 -11.61 6.76
CA LEU A 54 -10.26 -10.22 6.49
C LEU A 54 -8.75 -10.07 6.29
N THR A 55 -7.91 -10.87 6.95
CA THR A 55 -6.46 -10.80 6.74
C THR A 55 -6.11 -11.07 5.28
N LYS A 56 -6.84 -11.97 4.61
CA LYS A 56 -6.66 -12.25 3.19
C LYS A 56 -7.07 -11.07 2.30
N PHE A 57 -8.11 -10.33 2.67
CA PHE A 57 -8.56 -9.15 1.94
C PHE A 57 -7.70 -7.91 2.23
N VAL A 58 -7.19 -7.76 3.44
CA VAL A 58 -6.34 -6.64 3.82
C VAL A 58 -4.93 -6.81 3.28
N TYR A 59 -4.34 -7.98 3.42
CA TYR A 59 -2.94 -8.21 3.01
C TYR A 59 -2.80 -8.59 1.54
N LEU A 60 -3.78 -9.30 0.95
CA LEU A 60 -3.74 -9.77 -0.44
C LEU A 60 -2.43 -10.49 -0.82
N ASN A 61 -1.76 -11.07 0.16
CA ASN A 61 -0.45 -11.69 0.00
C ASN A 61 -0.45 -12.92 -0.93
N PHE A 62 -1.64 -13.50 -1.17
CA PHE A 62 -1.82 -14.55 -2.17
C PHE A 62 -1.77 -14.04 -3.62
N LEU A 63 -1.91 -12.73 -3.83
CA LEU A 63 -1.72 -12.07 -5.11
C LEU A 63 -0.24 -11.69 -5.27
N ALA A 64 0.61 -12.68 -5.50
CA ALA A 64 2.06 -12.50 -5.70
C ALA A 64 2.38 -11.94 -7.10
N PHE A 65 1.80 -10.81 -7.44
CA PHE A 65 2.02 -10.13 -8.72
C PHE A 65 3.31 -9.29 -8.67
N PRO A 66 4.12 -9.25 -9.78
CA PRO A 66 3.99 -10.00 -11.01
C PRO A 66 4.29 -11.49 -10.84
N PHE A 67 3.55 -12.34 -11.60
CA PHE A 67 3.74 -13.78 -11.56
C PHE A 67 5.04 -14.18 -12.26
N PHE A 68 5.63 -15.33 -11.86
CA PHE A 68 6.80 -15.91 -12.49
C PHE A 68 8.09 -15.09 -12.42
N VAL A 69 8.22 -14.19 -11.45
CA VAL A 69 9.46 -13.46 -11.19
C VAL A 69 10.43 -14.34 -10.41
N ASP A 70 11.66 -14.42 -10.88
CA ASP A 70 12.77 -14.96 -10.11
C ASP A 70 13.33 -13.88 -9.19
N PHE A 71 12.91 -13.85 -7.93
CA PHE A 71 13.35 -12.86 -6.96
C PHE A 71 14.84 -12.89 -6.67
N ARG A 72 15.50 -14.02 -6.95
CA ARG A 72 16.95 -14.19 -6.75
C ARG A 72 17.76 -13.50 -7.84
N ARG A 73 17.08 -13.06 -8.90
CA ARG A 73 17.70 -12.44 -10.06
C ARG A 73 17.12 -11.05 -10.34
N PRO A 74 17.25 -10.10 -9.38
CA PRO A 74 16.74 -8.73 -9.55
C PRO A 74 17.38 -8.00 -10.73
N GLU A 75 18.58 -8.38 -11.14
CA GLU A 75 19.29 -7.83 -12.29
C GLU A 75 18.51 -7.94 -13.61
N LEU A 76 17.52 -8.81 -13.69
CA LEU A 76 16.61 -8.88 -14.84
C LEU A 76 15.68 -7.66 -14.95
N LEU A 77 15.52 -6.90 -13.85
CA LEU A 77 14.65 -5.72 -13.77
C LEU A 77 15.41 -4.44 -13.39
N LEU A 78 16.53 -4.60 -12.64
CA LEU A 78 17.28 -3.51 -12.00
C LEU A 78 18.78 -3.82 -12.02
N ASN A 79 19.59 -3.07 -12.78
CA ASN A 79 21.00 -3.42 -13.03
C ASN A 79 21.91 -3.40 -11.79
N ASN A 80 21.64 -2.53 -10.82
CA ASN A 80 22.47 -2.28 -9.63
C ASN A 80 21.81 -2.80 -8.34
N THR A 81 21.20 -3.98 -8.43
CA THR A 81 20.41 -4.55 -7.35
C THR A 81 20.77 -6.00 -7.12
N ILE A 82 20.87 -6.39 -5.85
CA ILE A 82 20.98 -7.80 -5.45
C ILE A 82 19.80 -8.24 -4.60
N ASN A 83 19.59 -9.54 -4.56
CA ASN A 83 18.68 -10.16 -3.61
C ASN A 83 19.44 -10.67 -2.40
N LEU A 84 18.90 -10.43 -1.22
CA LEU A 84 19.38 -10.99 0.03
C LEU A 84 18.22 -11.50 0.90
N TYR A 85 18.54 -12.36 1.84
CA TYR A 85 17.57 -12.89 2.78
C TYR A 85 18.01 -12.60 4.20
N LEU A 86 17.04 -12.22 5.04
CA LEU A 86 17.26 -11.92 6.46
C LEU A 86 16.33 -12.79 7.31
N THR A 87 16.91 -13.51 8.27
CA THR A 87 16.11 -14.22 9.30
C THR A 87 15.72 -13.20 10.37
N THR A 88 14.42 -12.95 10.53
CA THR A 88 13.86 -11.95 11.45
C THR A 88 13.40 -12.55 12.76
N GLU A 89 12.99 -13.81 12.74
CA GLU A 89 12.65 -14.64 13.89
C GLU A 89 13.01 -16.11 13.58
N PRO A 90 13.05 -17.01 14.57
CA PRO A 90 13.18 -18.44 14.30
C PRO A 90 12.15 -18.87 13.23
N ASP A 91 12.63 -19.56 12.19
CA ASP A 91 11.82 -20.05 11.07
C ASP A 91 11.16 -18.98 10.17
N VAL A 92 11.47 -17.69 10.38
CA VAL A 92 10.99 -16.60 9.52
C VAL A 92 12.16 -15.95 8.79
N THR A 93 12.18 -16.09 7.48
CA THR A 93 13.16 -15.48 6.58
C THR A 93 12.44 -14.62 5.57
N VAL A 94 12.88 -13.37 5.42
CA VAL A 94 12.30 -12.39 4.51
C VAL A 94 13.26 -12.05 3.38
N GLY A 95 12.71 -11.84 2.18
CA GLY A 95 13.45 -11.45 0.99
C GLY A 95 13.55 -9.93 0.86
N ILE A 96 14.71 -9.46 0.47
CA ILE A 96 15.02 -8.03 0.35
C ILE A 96 15.77 -7.81 -0.96
N TRP A 97 15.40 -6.77 -1.69
CA TRP A 97 16.22 -6.23 -2.76
C TRP A 97 16.98 -5.02 -2.26
N HIS A 98 18.30 -5.08 -2.41
CA HIS A 98 19.18 -3.94 -2.13
C HIS A 98 19.63 -3.32 -3.46
N THR A 99 19.13 -2.12 -3.73
CA THR A 99 19.53 -1.28 -4.86
C THR A 99 20.53 -0.23 -4.37
N VAL A 100 21.70 -0.16 -4.99
CA VAL A 100 22.69 0.90 -4.67
C VAL A 100 22.43 2.15 -5.52
N PRO A 101 22.91 3.34 -5.11
CA PRO A 101 22.85 4.56 -5.91
C PRO A 101 23.36 4.33 -7.34
N SER A 102 22.69 4.91 -8.34
CA SER A 102 23.06 4.74 -9.74
C SER A 102 24.49 5.24 -10.05
N SER A 103 24.99 6.21 -9.28
CA SER A 103 26.39 6.66 -9.36
C SER A 103 27.42 5.56 -9.05
N ARG A 104 27.00 4.50 -8.38
CA ARG A 104 27.82 3.32 -8.06
C ARG A 104 27.47 2.10 -8.91
N GLY A 105 26.60 2.27 -9.92
CA GLY A 105 26.11 1.17 -10.74
C GLY A 105 27.22 0.39 -11.46
N ASP A 106 28.22 1.08 -12.01
CA ASP A 106 29.35 0.45 -12.70
C ASP A 106 30.23 -0.36 -11.74
N GLU A 107 30.45 0.16 -10.51
CA GLU A 107 31.19 -0.57 -9.47
C GLU A 107 30.43 -1.83 -9.00
N ALA A 108 29.10 -1.77 -8.98
CA ALA A 108 28.25 -2.85 -8.48
C ALA A 108 28.23 -4.08 -9.38
N GLN A 109 28.64 -3.94 -10.66
CA GLN A 109 28.60 -5.04 -11.63
C GLN A 109 29.49 -6.21 -11.17
N GLY A 110 28.88 -7.40 -11.06
CA GLY A 110 29.58 -8.64 -10.69
C GLY A 110 30.04 -8.69 -9.23
N LYS A 111 29.63 -7.74 -8.40
CA LYS A 111 29.93 -7.75 -6.97
C LYS A 111 29.05 -8.73 -6.19
N ASP A 112 29.60 -9.24 -5.10
CA ASP A 112 28.92 -10.14 -4.18
C ASP A 112 28.14 -9.39 -3.09
N GLN A 113 27.41 -10.13 -2.28
CA GLN A 113 26.61 -9.58 -1.18
C GLN A 113 27.45 -8.75 -0.21
N ARG A 114 28.69 -9.17 0.09
CA ARG A 114 29.58 -8.49 1.03
C ARG A 114 29.88 -7.07 0.56
N TRP A 115 30.16 -6.88 -0.73
CA TRP A 115 30.39 -5.56 -1.30
C TRP A 115 29.16 -4.64 -1.14
N TYR A 116 27.95 -5.16 -1.41
CA TYR A 116 26.71 -4.41 -1.23
C TYR A 116 26.46 -4.04 0.24
N GLU A 117 26.79 -4.92 1.17
CA GLU A 117 26.69 -4.65 2.61
C GLU A 117 27.68 -3.55 3.03
N GLU A 118 28.93 -3.60 2.57
CA GLU A 118 29.96 -2.59 2.84
C GLU A 118 29.60 -1.23 2.20
N ALA A 119 28.92 -1.23 1.05
CA ALA A 119 28.50 -0.03 0.36
C ALA A 119 27.51 0.83 1.16
N LEU A 120 26.75 0.26 2.10
CA LEU A 120 25.81 1.01 2.94
C LEU A 120 26.49 2.07 3.82
N ALA A 121 27.81 2.01 4.02
CA ALA A 121 28.57 2.96 4.82
C ALA A 121 29.12 4.15 4.02
N ASP A 122 28.72 4.34 2.77
CA ASP A 122 29.29 5.32 1.82
C ASP A 122 28.73 6.75 1.93
N ALA A 123 28.00 7.04 2.99
CA ALA A 123 27.32 8.30 3.30
C ALA A 123 26.07 8.61 2.45
N HIS A 124 25.71 7.81 1.43
CA HIS A 124 24.42 7.95 0.78
C HIS A 124 23.29 7.53 1.75
N PRO A 125 22.14 8.22 1.75
CA PRO A 125 21.04 7.86 2.63
C PRO A 125 20.39 6.54 2.21
N ILE A 126 19.87 5.80 3.18
CA ILE A 126 19.28 4.47 3.02
C ILE A 126 17.77 4.56 3.21
N ILE A 127 17.00 4.11 2.24
CA ILE A 127 15.55 3.97 2.34
C ILE A 127 15.21 2.51 2.62
N ILE A 128 14.56 2.23 3.73
CA ILE A 128 13.85 0.97 3.95
C ILE A 128 12.45 1.16 3.37
N TYR A 129 12.22 0.56 2.20
CA TYR A 129 10.97 0.68 1.46
C TYR A 129 9.98 -0.40 1.88
N LEU A 130 8.81 0.03 2.33
CA LEU A 130 7.74 -0.75 2.93
C LEU A 130 6.51 -0.67 2.02
N HIS A 131 6.28 -1.73 1.25
CA HIS A 131 5.26 -1.73 0.20
C HIS A 131 3.83 -1.81 0.72
N GLY A 132 2.85 -1.49 -0.15
CA GLY A 132 1.42 -1.63 0.09
C GLY A 132 0.93 -3.09 0.07
N ASN A 133 -0.38 -3.28 0.23
CA ASN A 133 -0.99 -4.60 0.17
C ASN A 133 -0.87 -5.22 -1.24
N GLY A 134 -0.91 -6.55 -1.30
CA GLY A 134 -0.80 -7.31 -2.55
C GLY A 134 0.54 -7.14 -3.28
N GLY A 135 0.80 -7.98 -4.27
CA GLY A 135 2.02 -7.94 -5.06
C GLY A 135 3.29 -8.24 -4.25
N THR A 136 4.43 -7.95 -4.84
CA THR A 136 5.76 -8.20 -4.27
C THR A 136 6.70 -7.02 -4.53
N ARG A 137 7.93 -7.06 -3.99
CA ARG A 137 8.99 -6.06 -4.28
C ARG A 137 9.28 -5.89 -5.77
N ALA A 138 8.88 -6.86 -6.61
CA ALA A 138 9.05 -6.83 -8.06
C ALA A 138 7.89 -6.17 -8.82
N ALA A 139 6.84 -5.66 -8.15
CA ALA A 139 5.74 -4.97 -8.83
C ALA A 139 6.27 -3.74 -9.60
N SER A 140 5.72 -3.49 -10.79
CA SER A 140 6.28 -2.51 -11.74
C SER A 140 6.43 -1.10 -11.17
N HIS A 141 5.45 -0.61 -10.41
CA HIS A 141 5.52 0.70 -9.75
C HIS A 141 6.58 0.72 -8.63
N ARG A 142 6.81 -0.40 -7.93
CA ARG A 142 7.86 -0.56 -6.91
C ARG A 142 9.24 -0.59 -7.55
N VAL A 143 9.41 -1.32 -8.64
CA VAL A 143 10.63 -1.31 -9.46
C VAL A 143 10.93 0.10 -9.97
N GLN A 144 9.91 0.84 -10.41
CA GLN A 144 10.09 2.24 -10.82
C GLN A 144 10.53 3.12 -9.64
N PHE A 145 9.98 2.92 -8.45
CA PHE A 145 10.43 3.61 -7.23
C PHE A 145 11.92 3.36 -6.97
N LEU A 146 12.38 2.10 -7.04
CA LEU A 146 13.78 1.75 -6.85
C LEU A 146 14.67 2.44 -7.89
N LYS A 147 14.24 2.50 -9.16
CA LYS A 147 14.96 3.22 -10.23
C LYS A 147 15.04 4.72 -9.95
N THR A 148 13.91 5.34 -9.62
CA THR A 148 13.81 6.79 -9.39
C THR A 148 14.67 7.23 -8.20
N MET A 149 14.55 6.54 -7.06
CA MET A 149 15.30 6.92 -5.87
C MET A 149 16.76 6.46 -5.91
N GLY A 150 17.07 5.34 -6.57
CA GLY A 150 18.45 4.94 -6.86
C GLY A 150 19.17 5.95 -7.75
N ALA A 151 18.51 6.47 -8.78
CA ALA A 151 19.04 7.54 -9.63
C ALA A 151 19.25 8.86 -8.85
N ALA A 152 18.47 9.07 -7.80
CA ALA A 152 18.60 10.22 -6.91
C ALA A 152 19.72 10.09 -5.85
N GLY A 153 20.43 8.97 -5.82
CA GLY A 153 21.56 8.77 -4.91
C GLY A 153 21.18 8.12 -3.58
N PHE A 154 20.08 7.36 -3.52
CA PHE A 154 19.70 6.61 -2.33
C PHE A 154 20.06 5.12 -2.48
N HIS A 155 20.48 4.50 -1.38
CA HIS A 155 20.33 3.06 -1.22
C HIS A 155 18.87 2.72 -0.93
N ILE A 156 18.34 1.68 -1.53
CA ILE A 156 16.97 1.22 -1.22
C ILE A 156 17.02 -0.24 -0.80
N LEU A 157 16.45 -0.53 0.37
CA LEU A 157 16.22 -1.87 0.89
C LEU A 157 14.71 -2.15 0.76
N ALA A 158 14.31 -2.79 -0.33
CA ALA A 158 12.91 -3.12 -0.59
C ALA A 158 12.57 -4.48 0.02
N LEU A 159 11.76 -4.47 1.08
CA LEU A 159 11.38 -5.64 1.86
C LEU A 159 10.09 -6.26 1.34
N ASP A 160 10.08 -7.57 1.09
CA ASP A 160 8.86 -8.36 1.13
C ASP A 160 8.68 -8.93 2.54
N TYR A 161 7.63 -8.50 3.23
CA TYR A 161 7.34 -8.97 4.59
C TYR A 161 7.06 -10.47 4.62
N ARG A 162 7.06 -11.06 5.83
CA ARG A 162 6.63 -12.45 6.03
C ARG A 162 5.33 -12.76 5.30
N GLY A 163 5.33 -13.87 4.57
CA GLY A 163 4.20 -14.33 3.78
C GLY A 163 3.96 -13.60 2.45
N TYR A 164 4.83 -12.66 2.04
CA TYR A 164 4.84 -12.05 0.71
C TYR A 164 6.02 -12.55 -0.14
N GLY A 165 5.85 -12.52 -1.45
CA GLY A 165 6.89 -12.94 -2.41
C GLY A 165 7.42 -14.32 -2.11
N ASP A 166 8.72 -14.41 -1.89
CA ASP A 166 9.42 -15.64 -1.47
C ASP A 166 9.81 -15.62 0.03
N SER A 167 9.27 -14.68 0.81
CA SER A 167 9.43 -14.63 2.27
C SER A 167 8.59 -15.69 2.94
N SER A 168 9.16 -16.37 3.97
CA SER A 168 8.45 -17.36 4.75
C SER A 168 7.51 -16.76 5.82
N GLY A 169 6.83 -17.60 6.58
CA GLY A 169 5.95 -17.17 7.67
C GLY A 169 4.56 -16.73 7.23
N TYR A 170 3.80 -16.16 8.17
CA TYR A 170 2.43 -15.70 7.96
C TYR A 170 2.28 -14.21 8.23
N PRO A 171 1.52 -13.48 7.40
CA PRO A 171 1.34 -12.04 7.55
C PRO A 171 0.54 -11.70 8.80
N THR A 172 1.11 -10.87 9.65
CA THR A 172 0.46 -10.25 10.82
C THR A 172 1.02 -8.84 11.01
N GLU A 173 0.24 -7.93 11.60
CA GLU A 173 0.70 -6.55 11.84
C GLU A 173 1.95 -6.50 12.72
N SER A 174 1.95 -7.27 13.82
CA SER A 174 3.12 -7.36 14.72
C SER A 174 4.33 -7.98 14.01
N GLY A 175 4.10 -9.03 13.20
CA GLY A 175 5.14 -9.69 12.44
C GLY A 175 5.79 -8.77 11.42
N PHE A 176 5.01 -7.97 10.69
CA PHE A 176 5.56 -6.95 9.77
C PHE A 176 6.45 -5.95 10.50
N THR A 177 6.00 -5.49 11.68
CA THR A 177 6.81 -4.58 12.50
C THR A 177 8.12 -5.24 12.92
N THR A 178 8.10 -6.52 13.33
CA THR A 178 9.31 -7.29 13.66
C THR A 178 10.25 -7.40 12.47
N ASP A 179 9.73 -7.70 11.27
CA ASP A 179 10.54 -7.80 10.04
C ASP A 179 11.25 -6.47 9.72
N VAL A 180 10.55 -5.35 9.85
CA VAL A 180 11.12 -4.01 9.64
C VAL A 180 12.18 -3.67 10.67
N LEU A 181 11.95 -3.97 11.95
CA LEU A 181 12.91 -3.72 13.02
C LEU A 181 14.19 -4.55 12.84
N ALA A 182 14.05 -5.82 12.43
CA ALA A 182 15.21 -6.66 12.14
C ALA A 182 16.01 -6.12 10.95
N LEU A 183 15.33 -5.66 9.89
CA LEU A 183 15.99 -5.02 8.75
C LEU A 183 16.66 -3.69 9.13
N TYR A 184 16.02 -2.88 9.98
CA TYR A 184 16.62 -1.67 10.50
C TYR A 184 17.90 -1.95 11.28
N ASP A 185 17.88 -2.92 12.20
CA ASP A 185 19.05 -3.31 12.99
C ASP A 185 20.19 -3.81 12.08
N TRP A 186 19.84 -4.63 11.09
CA TRP A 186 20.79 -5.13 10.10
C TRP A 186 21.42 -4.00 9.28
N ALA A 187 20.63 -3.04 8.82
CA ALA A 187 21.07 -1.87 8.07
C ALA A 187 21.89 -0.93 8.96
N LYS A 188 21.46 -0.67 10.19
CA LYS A 188 22.13 0.24 11.14
C LYS A 188 23.52 -0.25 11.52
N ALA A 189 23.70 -1.56 11.67
CA ALA A 189 25.02 -2.16 11.92
C ALA A 189 26.03 -1.97 10.77
N ARG A 190 25.53 -1.61 9.56
CA ARG A 190 26.32 -1.46 8.33
C ARG A 190 26.37 -0.03 7.78
N SER A 191 25.46 0.82 8.22
CA SER A 191 25.27 2.15 7.63
C SER A 191 26.34 3.18 7.94
N GLY A 192 27.26 2.89 8.87
CA GLY A 192 28.21 3.92 9.31
C GLY A 192 27.48 5.20 9.75
N ASN A 193 27.75 6.29 9.04
CA ASN A 193 27.11 7.60 9.25
C ASN A 193 25.93 7.86 8.28
N SER A 194 25.57 6.92 7.41
CA SER A 194 24.44 7.08 6.50
C SER A 194 23.13 7.15 7.25
N SER A 195 22.28 8.09 6.87
CA SER A 195 20.93 8.23 7.42
C SER A 195 20.03 7.08 6.96
N ILE A 196 19.16 6.59 7.84
CA ILE A 196 18.18 5.55 7.53
C ILE A 196 16.77 6.12 7.63
N LEU A 197 16.00 5.98 6.54
CA LEU A 197 14.64 6.45 6.42
C LEU A 197 13.67 5.27 6.29
N PHE A 198 12.49 5.38 6.89
CA PHE A 198 11.37 4.50 6.56
C PHE A 198 10.51 5.17 5.50
N TRP A 199 10.25 4.47 4.41
CA TRP A 199 9.32 4.87 3.37
C TRP A 199 8.19 3.86 3.27
N GLY A 200 7.02 4.23 3.77
CA GLY A 200 5.83 3.38 3.67
C GLY A 200 4.92 3.84 2.55
N HIS A 201 4.41 2.90 1.75
CA HIS A 201 3.38 3.11 0.75
C HIS A 201 2.09 2.38 1.14
N SER A 202 0.95 3.07 1.14
CA SER A 202 -0.37 2.47 1.42
C SER A 202 -0.35 1.69 2.75
N LEU A 203 -0.57 0.36 2.75
CA LEU A 203 -0.45 -0.50 3.95
C LEU A 203 0.90 -0.30 4.66
N GLY A 204 1.96 -0.13 3.90
CA GLY A 204 3.31 0.12 4.44
C GLY A 204 3.43 1.38 5.28
N THR A 205 2.51 2.34 5.15
CA THR A 205 2.51 3.56 5.99
C THR A 205 2.18 3.23 7.45
N GLY A 206 1.23 2.33 7.68
CA GLY A 206 0.92 1.82 9.02
C GLY A 206 2.08 1.03 9.61
N ILE A 207 2.76 0.23 8.79
CA ILE A 207 3.93 -0.55 9.21
C ILE A 207 5.10 0.38 9.55
N ALA A 208 5.36 1.41 8.72
CA ALA A 208 6.42 2.39 8.95
C ALA A 208 6.22 3.14 10.27
N THR A 209 5.00 3.61 10.54
CA THR A 209 4.69 4.33 11.78
C THR A 209 4.75 3.42 13.01
N ASN A 210 4.29 2.16 12.90
CA ASN A 210 4.41 1.16 13.97
C ASN A 210 5.90 0.90 14.32
N ALA A 211 6.74 0.68 13.30
CA ALA A 211 8.16 0.42 13.51
C ALA A 211 8.89 1.65 14.08
N ALA A 212 8.63 2.85 13.56
CA ALA A 212 9.23 4.08 14.06
C ALA A 212 8.83 4.37 15.51
N ARG A 213 7.55 4.19 15.87
CA ARG A 213 7.07 4.30 17.24
C ARG A 213 7.78 3.33 18.16
N LYS A 214 7.88 2.07 17.75
CA LYS A 214 8.47 1.00 18.56
C LYS A 214 9.97 1.24 18.81
N LEU A 215 10.71 1.72 17.80
CA LEU A 215 12.10 2.16 17.96
C LEU A 215 12.22 3.26 19.01
N GLN A 216 11.37 4.27 18.93
CA GLN A 216 11.41 5.42 19.82
C GLN A 216 10.99 5.08 21.25
N GLU A 217 9.87 4.37 21.46
CA GLU A 217 9.33 4.08 22.79
C GLU A 217 10.09 2.95 23.52
N GLU A 218 10.45 1.88 22.80
CA GLU A 218 11.09 0.71 23.44
C GLU A 218 12.60 0.80 23.51
N ARG A 219 13.24 1.52 22.57
CA ARG A 219 14.72 1.54 22.45
C ARG A 219 15.32 2.93 22.63
N GLY A 220 14.50 3.98 22.70
CA GLY A 220 14.98 5.37 22.75
C GLY A 220 15.73 5.81 21.48
N VAL A 221 15.53 5.11 20.36
CA VAL A 221 16.19 5.36 19.08
C VAL A 221 15.18 5.95 18.11
N GLN A 222 15.61 6.97 17.36
CA GLN A 222 14.81 7.54 16.27
C GLN A 222 15.40 7.11 14.93
N VAL A 223 14.51 6.76 13.99
CA VAL A 223 14.83 6.73 12.57
C VAL A 223 15.06 8.16 12.09
N ASP A 224 15.93 8.36 11.10
CA ASP A 224 16.31 9.72 10.67
C ASP A 224 15.18 10.49 10.00
N ALA A 225 14.25 9.79 9.30
CA ALA A 225 12.97 10.35 8.82
C ALA A 225 11.96 9.25 8.49
N VAL A 226 10.70 9.64 8.43
CA VAL A 226 9.58 8.81 7.94
C VAL A 226 8.91 9.49 6.76
N VAL A 227 8.75 8.78 5.65
CA VAL A 227 7.99 9.21 4.48
C VAL A 227 6.78 8.30 4.33
N LEU A 228 5.60 8.89 4.26
CA LEU A 228 4.32 8.19 4.12
C LEU A 228 3.68 8.55 2.79
N GLU A 229 3.62 7.59 1.88
CA GLU A 229 3.02 7.72 0.56
C GLU A 229 1.62 7.12 0.55
N SER A 230 0.61 7.91 0.19
CA SER A 230 -0.81 7.52 0.21
C SER A 230 -1.25 6.93 1.56
N PRO A 231 -1.03 7.62 2.70
CA PRO A 231 -1.32 7.09 4.02
C PRO A 231 -2.79 7.21 4.43
N TYR A 232 -3.10 6.54 5.53
CA TYR A 232 -4.39 6.58 6.21
C TYR A 232 -4.21 6.66 7.73
N PRO A 233 -5.22 7.16 8.51
CA PRO A 233 -5.12 7.23 9.96
C PRO A 233 -5.12 5.86 10.65
N SER A 234 -6.01 4.96 10.22
CA SER A 234 -6.11 3.59 10.71
C SER A 234 -6.62 2.65 9.64
N ILE A 235 -6.36 1.34 9.78
CA ILE A 235 -6.87 0.34 8.82
C ILE A 235 -8.41 0.32 8.80
N ARG A 236 -9.06 0.64 9.91
CA ARG A 236 -10.53 0.76 10.00
C ARG A 236 -11.05 1.87 9.09
N GLU A 237 -10.41 3.04 9.11
CA GLU A 237 -10.77 4.16 8.23
C GLU A 237 -10.45 3.85 6.77
N ALA A 238 -9.29 3.28 6.50
CA ALA A 238 -8.94 2.84 5.15
C ALA A 238 -9.97 1.86 4.59
N ALA A 239 -10.31 0.81 5.36
CA ALA A 239 -11.27 -0.21 4.96
C ALA A 239 -12.66 0.36 4.67
N ALA A 240 -13.07 1.43 5.37
CA ALA A 240 -14.34 2.10 5.09
C ALA A 240 -14.35 2.82 3.72
N HIS A 241 -13.18 3.12 3.13
CA HIS A 241 -13.07 3.95 1.92
C HIS A 241 -12.59 3.21 0.67
N ILE A 242 -11.92 2.06 0.80
CA ILE A 242 -11.46 1.28 -0.35
C ILE A 242 -12.62 0.89 -1.28
N PRO A 243 -12.37 0.75 -2.61
CA PRO A 243 -13.43 0.49 -3.59
C PRO A 243 -14.30 -0.72 -3.28
N ILE A 244 -13.71 -1.83 -2.81
CA ILE A 244 -14.46 -3.06 -2.53
C ILE A 244 -15.46 -2.90 -1.38
N SER A 245 -15.19 -2.06 -0.39
CA SER A 245 -16.11 -1.81 0.72
C SER A 245 -17.37 -1.04 0.31
N LYS A 246 -17.33 -0.33 -0.84
CA LYS A 246 -18.47 0.43 -1.36
C LYS A 246 -19.72 -0.43 -1.53
N ILE A 247 -19.53 -1.72 -1.85
CA ILE A 247 -20.64 -2.69 -2.04
C ILE A 247 -21.39 -2.90 -0.71
N TYR A 248 -20.68 -2.83 0.42
CA TYR A 248 -21.24 -3.13 1.75
C TYR A 248 -21.55 -1.89 2.60
N ARG A 249 -21.19 -0.67 2.16
CA ARG A 249 -21.45 0.55 2.97
C ARG A 249 -22.92 0.76 3.35
N GLN A 250 -23.83 0.29 2.52
CA GLN A 250 -25.27 0.36 2.76
C GLN A 250 -25.83 -0.90 3.46
N PHE A 251 -24.96 -1.88 3.74
CA PHE A 251 -25.38 -3.10 4.45
C PHE A 251 -25.67 -2.77 5.92
N PRO A 252 -26.85 -3.15 6.45
CA PRO A 252 -27.17 -2.93 7.86
C PRO A 252 -26.11 -3.53 8.78
N GLY A 253 -25.51 -2.73 9.65
CA GLY A 253 -24.45 -3.16 10.54
C GLY A 253 -23.07 -3.31 9.87
N PHE A 254 -22.81 -2.63 8.74
CA PHE A 254 -21.52 -2.62 8.05
C PHE A 254 -20.35 -2.39 9.02
N GLU A 255 -20.46 -1.42 9.91
CA GLU A 255 -19.41 -1.15 10.89
C GLU A 255 -19.16 -2.36 11.80
N TYR A 256 -20.21 -2.91 12.39
CA TYR A 256 -20.10 -4.03 13.32
C TYR A 256 -19.60 -5.31 12.66
N PHE A 257 -20.15 -5.66 11.48
CA PHE A 257 -19.86 -6.95 10.85
C PHE A 257 -18.51 -6.92 10.10
N ILE A 258 -18.09 -5.79 9.55
CA ILE A 258 -16.89 -5.69 8.71
C ILE A 258 -15.80 -4.87 9.40
N LEU A 259 -16.05 -3.60 9.73
CA LEU A 259 -14.99 -2.72 10.24
C LEU A 259 -14.49 -3.14 11.62
N ASP A 260 -15.41 -3.45 12.56
CA ASP A 260 -15.02 -3.87 13.92
C ASP A 260 -14.40 -5.28 13.93
N SER A 261 -14.63 -6.07 12.88
CA SER A 261 -14.00 -7.39 12.72
C SER A 261 -12.50 -7.31 12.38
N LEU A 262 -12.00 -6.17 11.92
CA LEU A 262 -10.56 -5.94 11.75
C LEU A 262 -9.81 -6.07 13.09
N ALA A 263 -10.36 -5.49 14.15
CA ALA A 263 -9.78 -5.59 15.49
C ALA A 263 -9.78 -7.03 16.03
N LEU A 264 -10.82 -7.83 15.69
CA LEU A 264 -10.85 -9.25 16.03
C LEU A 264 -9.76 -10.05 15.28
N GLY A 265 -9.33 -9.56 14.12
CA GLY A 265 -8.20 -10.09 13.36
C GLY A 265 -6.85 -9.52 13.78
N ASN A 266 -6.78 -8.76 14.87
CA ASN A 266 -5.58 -8.06 15.35
C ASN A 266 -4.96 -7.13 14.26
N MET A 267 -5.80 -6.44 13.52
CA MET A 267 -5.39 -5.47 12.49
C MET A 267 -5.85 -4.08 12.91
N PHE A 268 -4.91 -3.21 13.22
CA PHE A 268 -5.15 -1.85 13.72
C PHE A 268 -4.48 -0.80 12.83
N PHE A 269 -3.17 -0.92 12.60
CA PHE A 269 -2.36 0.03 11.82
C PHE A 269 -2.74 1.48 12.13
N CYS A 270 -2.69 1.83 13.43
CA CYS A 270 -3.11 3.13 13.95
C CYS A 270 -2.04 4.19 13.73
N SER A 271 -1.86 4.63 12.48
CA SER A 271 -0.89 5.68 12.14
C SER A 271 -1.19 6.98 12.89
N ASP A 272 -2.47 7.30 13.12
CA ASP A 272 -2.92 8.48 13.86
C ASP A 272 -2.47 8.49 15.33
N GLU A 273 -2.41 7.32 15.98
CA GLU A 273 -1.86 7.20 17.33
C GLU A 273 -0.33 7.20 17.30
N ASN A 274 0.27 6.54 16.31
CA ASN A 274 1.71 6.43 16.20
C ASN A 274 2.38 7.78 15.97
N VAL A 275 1.84 8.62 15.07
CA VAL A 275 2.44 9.93 14.77
C VAL A 275 2.41 10.91 15.93
N LYS A 276 1.56 10.70 16.94
CA LYS A 276 1.49 11.55 18.14
C LYS A 276 2.76 11.49 18.99
N VAL A 277 3.48 10.40 18.94
CA VAL A 277 4.69 10.17 19.74
C VAL A 277 5.98 10.36 18.93
N LEU A 278 5.91 10.35 17.60
CA LEU A 278 7.09 10.56 16.76
C LEU A 278 7.65 11.97 16.88
N THR A 279 8.97 12.08 16.76
CA THR A 279 9.70 13.36 16.83
C THR A 279 10.71 13.53 15.68
N CYS A 280 10.90 12.48 14.87
CA CYS A 280 11.69 12.53 13.63
C CYS A 280 10.98 13.34 12.55
N PRO A 281 11.69 13.83 11.52
CA PRO A 281 11.08 14.42 10.34
C PRO A 281 10.03 13.48 9.71
N LEU A 282 8.84 14.02 9.40
CA LEU A 282 7.70 13.29 8.84
C LEU A 282 7.22 13.96 7.55
N LEU A 283 7.35 13.29 6.42
CA LEU A 283 6.85 13.73 5.13
C LEU A 283 5.65 12.88 4.72
N ILE A 284 4.54 13.53 4.41
CA ILE A 284 3.34 12.89 3.87
C ILE A 284 3.18 13.29 2.41
N LEU A 285 3.01 12.30 1.53
CA LEU A 285 2.84 12.46 0.08
C LEU A 285 1.50 11.85 -0.33
N HIS A 286 0.71 12.57 -1.16
CA HIS A 286 -0.58 12.04 -1.63
C HIS A 286 -0.96 12.64 -2.98
N ALA A 287 -1.52 11.82 -3.89
CA ALA A 287 -2.05 12.29 -5.16
C ALA A 287 -3.55 12.63 -5.02
N GLU A 288 -3.97 13.78 -5.58
CA GLU A 288 -5.37 14.21 -5.51
C GLU A 288 -6.34 13.30 -6.27
N ASP A 289 -5.82 12.50 -7.20
CA ASP A 289 -6.57 11.53 -8.00
C ASP A 289 -6.50 10.09 -7.47
N ASP A 290 -6.04 9.90 -6.22
CA ASP A 290 -6.05 8.60 -5.57
C ASP A 290 -7.49 8.06 -5.44
N ALA A 291 -7.79 7.00 -6.20
CA ALA A 291 -9.10 6.36 -6.22
C ALA A 291 -9.26 5.25 -5.17
N VAL A 292 -8.16 4.86 -4.50
CA VAL A 292 -8.12 3.81 -3.48
C VAL A 292 -8.33 4.41 -2.10
N LEU A 293 -7.48 5.38 -1.73
CA LEU A 293 -7.53 6.08 -0.45
C LEU A 293 -7.76 7.59 -0.70
N PRO A 294 -8.91 8.13 -0.33
CA PRO A 294 -9.22 9.55 -0.55
C PRO A 294 -8.24 10.48 0.18
N LEU A 295 -7.89 11.58 -0.46
CA LEU A 295 -6.95 12.60 0.04
C LEU A 295 -7.24 13.06 1.48
N HIS A 296 -8.52 13.14 1.87
CA HIS A 296 -8.90 13.61 3.22
C HIS A 296 -8.37 12.71 4.35
N LEU A 297 -8.07 11.42 4.08
CA LEU A 297 -7.46 10.53 5.07
C LEU A 297 -6.01 10.94 5.36
N ALA A 298 -5.24 11.23 4.33
CA ALA A 298 -3.88 11.75 4.49
C ALA A 298 -3.87 13.13 5.17
N HIS A 299 -4.82 14.01 4.81
CA HIS A 299 -4.98 15.31 5.43
C HIS A 299 -5.28 15.19 6.93
N LYS A 300 -6.20 14.29 7.31
CA LYS A 300 -6.51 14.00 8.72
C LYS A 300 -5.27 13.54 9.49
N LEU A 301 -4.48 12.64 8.92
CA LEU A 301 -3.24 12.16 9.53
C LEU A 301 -2.22 13.30 9.69
N PHE A 302 -2.06 14.14 8.66
CA PHE A 302 -1.20 15.31 8.71
C PHE A 302 -1.59 16.28 9.84
N GLU A 303 -2.88 16.63 9.96
CA GLU A 303 -3.35 17.51 11.01
C GLU A 303 -3.13 16.90 12.41
N THR A 304 -3.32 15.60 12.57
CA THR A 304 -3.01 14.88 13.80
C THR A 304 -1.52 15.02 14.15
N ALA A 305 -0.62 14.71 13.22
CA ALA A 305 0.81 14.84 13.42
C ALA A 305 1.20 16.29 13.76
N ARG A 306 0.75 17.26 12.93
CA ARG A 306 1.07 18.68 13.09
C ARG A 306 0.58 19.25 14.42
N SER A 307 -0.54 18.76 14.95
CA SER A 307 -1.06 19.23 16.24
C SER A 307 -0.20 18.78 17.43
N THR A 308 0.46 17.63 17.32
CA THR A 308 1.21 16.98 18.41
C THR A 308 2.71 17.22 18.37
N TYR A 309 3.30 17.41 17.19
CA TYR A 309 4.72 17.73 17.06
C TYR A 309 5.08 19.04 17.75
N LYS A 310 6.11 19.03 18.58
CA LYS A 310 6.67 20.25 19.20
C LYS A 310 7.24 21.21 18.16
N ASP A 311 8.02 20.65 17.22
CA ASP A 311 8.55 21.39 16.07
C ASP A 311 7.72 21.03 14.83
N LYS A 312 6.80 21.92 14.48
CA LYS A 312 5.88 21.75 13.35
C LYS A 312 6.56 21.82 11.98
N THR A 313 7.79 22.34 11.92
CA THR A 313 8.57 22.39 10.66
C THR A 313 9.02 21.01 10.22
N LYS A 314 9.09 20.07 11.16
CA LYS A 314 9.42 18.65 10.88
C LYS A 314 8.30 17.87 10.22
N VAL A 315 7.08 18.41 10.13
CA VAL A 315 5.92 17.74 9.51
C VAL A 315 5.53 18.48 8.25
N LYS A 316 5.71 17.84 7.10
CA LYS A 316 5.36 18.41 5.79
C LYS A 316 4.33 17.51 5.08
N PHE A 317 3.38 18.15 4.41
CA PHE A 317 2.40 17.47 3.56
C PHE A 317 2.50 18.03 2.14
N ILE A 318 2.72 17.14 1.16
CA ILE A 318 2.80 17.49 -0.25
C ILE A 318 1.71 16.74 -0.99
N THR A 319 0.87 17.49 -1.71
CA THR A 319 -0.15 16.93 -2.59
C THR A 319 0.26 17.08 -4.05
N PHE A 320 -0.03 16.09 -4.85
CA PHE A 320 0.22 16.09 -6.28
C PHE A 320 -1.09 16.32 -7.02
N PRO A 321 -1.17 17.36 -7.88
CA PRO A 321 -2.40 17.72 -8.57
C PRO A 321 -2.95 16.58 -9.42
N LYS A 322 -4.27 16.41 -9.46
CA LYS A 322 -4.99 15.40 -10.23
C LYS A 322 -4.59 15.32 -11.70
N LYS A 323 -4.21 16.46 -12.31
CA LYS A 323 -3.77 16.53 -13.71
C LYS A 323 -2.52 15.69 -14.02
N LEU A 324 -1.76 15.30 -13.00
CA LEU A 324 -0.56 14.48 -13.17
C LEU A 324 -0.89 13.00 -13.36
N GLY A 325 -2.10 12.54 -12.99
CA GLY A 325 -2.53 11.16 -13.19
C GLY A 325 -1.74 10.13 -12.39
N LEU A 326 -1.26 10.51 -11.18
CA LEU A 326 -0.38 9.65 -10.38
C LEU A 326 -1.15 8.58 -9.59
N GLY A 327 -2.43 8.82 -9.30
CA GLY A 327 -3.29 7.85 -8.60
C GLY A 327 -2.71 7.37 -7.28
N HIS A 328 -2.95 6.07 -6.99
CA HIS A 328 -2.52 5.46 -5.73
C HIS A 328 -1.06 4.99 -5.73
N ASP A 329 -0.54 4.56 -6.90
CA ASP A 329 0.69 3.74 -6.98
C ASP A 329 1.83 4.44 -7.74
N TYR A 330 1.63 5.63 -8.31
CA TYR A 330 2.54 6.18 -9.31
C TYR A 330 3.20 7.51 -8.92
N ILE A 331 3.22 7.88 -7.64
CA ILE A 331 3.90 9.10 -7.17
C ILE A 331 5.40 9.07 -7.56
N SER A 332 6.03 7.90 -7.54
CA SER A 332 7.42 7.71 -7.98
C SER A 332 7.68 7.97 -9.47
N PHE A 333 6.64 8.12 -10.28
CA PHE A 333 6.76 8.52 -11.69
C PHE A 333 6.87 10.05 -11.88
N ASN A 334 6.60 10.82 -10.81
CA ASN A 334 6.83 12.26 -10.85
C ASN A 334 8.33 12.56 -10.78
N PRO A 335 8.92 13.22 -11.82
CA PRO A 335 10.35 13.52 -11.86
C PRO A 335 10.79 14.51 -10.76
N GLU A 336 9.88 15.27 -10.17
CA GLU A 336 10.18 16.21 -9.09
C GLU A 336 10.28 15.51 -7.72
N LEU A 337 9.80 14.27 -7.58
CA LEU A 337 9.76 13.56 -6.29
C LEU A 337 11.14 13.51 -5.60
N PRO A 338 12.24 13.14 -6.28
CA PRO A 338 13.56 13.08 -5.62
C PRO A 338 14.01 14.43 -5.06
N ALA A 339 13.80 15.51 -5.81
CA ALA A 339 14.18 16.85 -5.38
C ALA A 339 13.35 17.31 -4.15
N LEU A 340 12.04 17.03 -4.14
CA LEU A 340 11.15 17.33 -3.02
C LEU A 340 11.57 16.60 -1.74
N VAL A 341 11.98 15.35 -1.88
CA VAL A 341 12.45 14.53 -0.74
C VAL A 341 13.79 15.02 -0.23
N LYS A 342 14.75 15.28 -1.12
CA LYS A 342 16.06 15.83 -0.75
C LYS A 342 15.96 17.19 -0.06
N ASP A 343 15.14 18.09 -0.59
CA ASP A 343 14.84 19.38 0.03
C ASP A 343 14.28 19.23 1.45
N PHE A 344 13.32 18.32 1.62
CA PHE A 344 12.73 18.04 2.93
C PHE A 344 13.76 17.50 3.94
N LEU A 345 14.66 16.64 3.48
CA LEU A 345 15.69 16.00 4.32
C LEU A 345 16.95 16.88 4.50
N ASN A 346 17.03 18.04 3.84
CA ASN A 346 18.22 18.88 3.74
C ASN A 346 19.46 18.10 3.24
N ILE A 347 19.27 17.23 2.24
CA ILE A 347 20.31 16.43 1.59
C ILE A 347 20.62 17.06 0.21
N GLN A 348 21.91 17.21 -0.10
CA GLN A 348 22.37 17.73 -1.40
C GLN A 348 22.38 16.66 -2.50
#